data_be2918321aa052681f4314e671ee1c5d
#
_entry.id   be2918321aa052681f4314e671ee1c5d
#
_cell.length_a   1.000
_cell.length_b   1.000
_cell.length_c   1.000
_cell.angle_alpha   90.00
_cell.angle_beta   90.00
_cell.angle_gamma   90.00
#
_symmetry.space_group_name_H-M   'P 1'
#
loop_
_entity.id
_entity.type
_entity.pdbx_description
1 polymer ?
#
loop_
_entity_poly.entity_id
_entity_poly.type
_entity_poly.pdbx_seq_one_letter_code
_entity_poly.pdbx_strand_id
1 'polypeptide(L)'
;MKRIFYYLIFLKIIVLQGQQINLQVIDSVTKDPIPFTTILTNFNYNTISNEEGFFRVSKSTNFSNKDSLFISCMGFNEFKAAIFELKQPVIELKEKIIKLNSIILTSQNLNAYEIIKKVKENIDDKYLTGYSKKRYFMRESFFQK
;
A
#
# COMPACT_ATOMS: atom_id res chain seq x y z
N MET A 1 17.22 -54.97 -7.84
CA MET A 1 17.83 -53.67 -8.16
C MET A 1 16.85 -52.68 -8.81
N LYS A 2 16.04 -53.05 -9.82
CA LYS A 2 15.10 -52.11 -10.48
C LYS A 2 14.04 -51.55 -9.53
N ARG A 3 13.52 -52.32 -8.56
CA ARG A 3 12.50 -51.86 -7.59
C ARG A 3 13.05 -50.76 -6.65
N ILE A 4 14.28 -50.86 -6.21
CA ILE A 4 14.93 -49.87 -5.35
C ILE A 4 15.11 -48.54 -6.10
N PHE A 5 15.35 -48.59 -7.39
CA PHE A 5 15.49 -47.42 -8.25
C PHE A 5 14.15 -46.62 -8.33
N TYR A 6 13.00 -47.29 -8.43
CA TYR A 6 11.70 -46.65 -8.43
C TYR A 6 11.38 -45.98 -7.07
N TYR A 7 11.72 -46.62 -5.94
CA TYR A 7 11.56 -46.01 -4.61
C TYR A 7 12.43 -44.77 -4.46
N LEU A 8 13.63 -44.74 -5.02
CA LEU A 8 14.56 -43.61 -4.97
C LEU A 8 14.08 -42.45 -5.83
N ILE A 9 13.44 -42.70 -6.97
CA ILE A 9 12.77 -41.70 -7.79
C ILE A 9 11.55 -41.13 -7.07
N PHE A 10 10.72 -41.99 -6.48
CA PHE A 10 9.53 -41.57 -5.75
C PHE A 10 9.88 -40.70 -4.54
N LEU A 11 10.95 -41.00 -3.84
CA LEU A 11 11.46 -40.21 -2.71
C LEU A 11 11.90 -38.81 -3.17
N LYS A 12 12.43 -38.64 -4.38
CA LYS A 12 12.83 -37.33 -4.93
C LYS A 12 11.62 -36.44 -5.22
N ILE A 13 10.46 -36.99 -5.58
CA ILE A 13 9.26 -36.23 -5.89
C ILE A 13 8.68 -35.56 -4.62
N ILE A 14 8.82 -36.17 -3.46
CA ILE A 14 8.33 -35.65 -2.18
C ILE A 14 9.13 -34.40 -1.74
N VAL A 15 10.36 -34.25 -2.16
CA VAL A 15 11.24 -33.13 -1.77
C VAL A 15 11.01 -31.86 -2.61
N LEU A 16 10.21 -31.94 -3.69
CA LEU A 16 9.93 -30.80 -4.58
C LEU A 16 8.82 -29.86 -4.10
N GLN A 17 8.50 -29.86 -2.82
CA GLN A 17 7.56 -28.85 -2.29
C GLN A 17 8.24 -27.50 -2.30
N GLY A 18 7.81 -26.63 -3.23
CA GLY A 18 8.28 -25.27 -3.35
C GLY A 18 8.12 -24.55 -2.00
N GLN A 19 9.22 -24.05 -1.46
CA GLN A 19 9.23 -23.32 -0.21
C GLN A 19 8.56 -21.95 -0.42
N GLN A 20 7.26 -21.87 -0.25
CA GLN A 20 6.53 -20.62 -0.18
C GLN A 20 6.50 -20.16 1.27
N ILE A 21 6.80 -18.90 1.49
CA ILE A 21 6.65 -18.25 2.79
C ILE A 21 5.24 -17.63 2.80
N ASN A 22 4.36 -18.16 3.63
CA ASN A 22 3.04 -17.56 3.88
C ASN A 22 3.19 -16.63 5.09
N LEU A 23 2.77 -15.39 4.92
CA LEU A 23 2.82 -14.35 5.94
C LEU A 23 1.43 -13.76 6.10
N GLN A 24 1.13 -13.28 7.32
CA GLN A 24 -0.12 -12.60 7.63
C GLN A 24 0.16 -11.23 8.20
N VAL A 25 -0.62 -10.23 7.77
CA VAL A 25 -0.59 -8.87 8.30
C VAL A 25 -1.74 -8.68 9.26
N ILE A 26 -1.46 -8.25 10.48
CA ILE A 26 -2.45 -7.99 11.52
C ILE A 26 -2.23 -6.63 12.17
N ASP A 27 -3.26 -6.10 12.80
CA ASP A 27 -3.16 -4.95 13.69
C ASP A 27 -2.40 -5.30 14.97
N SER A 28 -1.48 -4.45 15.38
CA SER A 28 -0.67 -4.69 16.59
C SER A 28 -1.47 -4.64 17.89
N VAL A 29 -2.62 -3.94 17.91
CA VAL A 29 -3.47 -3.72 19.09
C VAL A 29 -4.63 -4.71 19.12
N THR A 30 -5.47 -4.71 18.08
CA THR A 30 -6.68 -5.56 18.02
C THR A 30 -6.38 -7.00 17.66
N LYS A 31 -5.23 -7.26 17.02
CA LYS A 31 -4.85 -8.55 16.44
C LYS A 31 -5.75 -9.02 15.29
N ASP A 32 -6.61 -8.14 14.79
CA ASP A 32 -7.44 -8.42 13.63
C ASP A 32 -6.61 -8.42 12.34
N PRO A 33 -6.95 -9.26 11.35
CA PRO A 33 -6.26 -9.26 10.07
C PRO A 33 -6.50 -7.96 9.30
N ILE A 34 -5.44 -7.46 8.65
CA ILE A 34 -5.52 -6.25 7.81
C ILE A 34 -5.62 -6.70 6.36
N PRO A 35 -6.80 -6.54 5.72
CA PRO A 35 -7.00 -6.93 4.33
C PRO A 35 -6.37 -5.93 3.36
N PHE A 36 -6.11 -6.41 2.15
CA PHE A 36 -5.67 -5.61 0.99
C PHE A 36 -4.45 -4.72 1.24
N THR A 37 -3.57 -5.16 2.13
CA THR A 37 -2.30 -4.50 2.41
C THR A 37 -1.38 -4.64 1.21
N THR A 38 -0.74 -3.55 0.80
CA THR A 38 0.22 -3.54 -0.30
C THR A 38 1.59 -4.01 0.18
N ILE A 39 2.15 -5.01 -0.49
CA ILE A 39 3.47 -5.57 -0.21
C ILE A 39 4.37 -5.32 -1.43
N LEU A 40 5.42 -4.54 -1.23
CA LEU A 40 6.43 -4.24 -2.22
C LEU A 40 7.75 -4.88 -1.83
N THR A 41 8.51 -5.31 -2.82
CA THR A 41 9.85 -5.84 -2.60
C THR A 41 10.87 -5.12 -3.47
N ASN A 42 12.12 -5.11 -3.06
CA ASN A 42 13.20 -4.52 -3.85
C ASN A 42 13.67 -5.40 -5.03
N PHE A 43 13.09 -6.58 -5.20
CA PHE A 43 13.41 -7.54 -6.29
C PHE A 43 12.26 -7.75 -7.28
N ASN A 44 11.45 -6.70 -7.52
CA ASN A 44 10.34 -6.66 -8.49
C ASN A 44 9.20 -7.67 -8.25
N TYR A 45 9.01 -8.13 -7.04
CA TYR A 45 7.85 -8.92 -6.66
C TYR A 45 6.92 -8.06 -5.82
N ASN A 46 5.73 -7.78 -6.33
CA ASN A 46 4.72 -6.99 -5.65
C ASN A 46 3.44 -7.81 -5.52
N THR A 47 2.79 -7.74 -4.38
CA THR A 47 1.54 -8.46 -4.12
C THR A 47 0.66 -7.68 -3.15
N ILE A 48 -0.56 -8.17 -2.95
CA ILE A 48 -1.54 -7.62 -2.01
C ILE A 48 -2.01 -8.75 -1.12
N SER A 49 -2.26 -8.48 0.17
CA SER A 49 -2.85 -9.46 1.07
C SER A 49 -4.33 -9.72 0.73
N ASN A 50 -4.80 -10.92 1.05
CA ASN A 50 -6.22 -11.28 0.90
C ASN A 50 -7.09 -10.69 2.03
N GLU A 51 -8.36 -11.06 2.08
CA GLU A 51 -9.32 -10.60 3.10
C GLU A 51 -8.93 -10.98 4.52
N GLU A 52 -8.25 -12.11 4.71
CA GLU A 52 -7.73 -12.56 6.00
C GLU A 52 -6.30 -12.08 6.27
N GLY A 53 -5.81 -11.09 5.52
CA GLY A 53 -4.48 -10.51 5.70
C GLY A 53 -3.32 -11.40 5.23
N PHE A 54 -3.56 -12.55 4.61
CA PHE A 54 -2.51 -13.44 4.14
C PHE A 54 -1.94 -13.02 2.79
N PHE A 55 -0.63 -13.16 2.67
CA PHE A 55 0.07 -13.04 1.40
C PHE A 55 1.20 -14.07 1.29
N ARG A 56 1.68 -14.31 0.08
CA ARG A 56 2.73 -15.28 -0.19
C ARG A 56 3.91 -14.61 -0.83
N VAL A 57 5.08 -14.94 -0.36
CA VAL A 57 6.34 -14.59 -1.03
C VAL A 57 6.92 -15.87 -1.61
N SER A 58 7.01 -15.93 -2.93
CA SER A 58 7.59 -17.09 -3.60
C SER A 58 9.11 -17.07 -3.41
N LYS A 59 9.64 -18.11 -2.80
CA LYS A 59 11.08 -18.34 -2.66
C LYS A 59 11.67 -18.89 -3.95
N SER A 60 11.40 -18.21 -5.07
CA SER A 60 11.79 -18.75 -6.38
C SER A 60 13.28 -18.66 -6.69
N THR A 61 14.08 -17.92 -5.90
CA THR A 61 15.55 -17.87 -6.06
C THR A 61 16.18 -17.18 -4.85
N ASN A 62 17.32 -17.65 -4.45
CA ASN A 62 18.32 -17.13 -3.53
C ASN A 62 18.05 -15.70 -3.02
N PHE A 63 17.22 -15.55 -1.97
CA PHE A 63 17.11 -14.27 -1.30
C PHE A 63 18.49 -13.84 -0.80
N SER A 64 18.87 -12.65 -1.20
CA SER A 64 20.06 -12.00 -0.67
C SER A 64 19.75 -11.45 0.72
N ASN A 65 20.78 -11.32 1.56
CA ASN A 65 20.66 -10.63 2.85
C ASN A 65 20.23 -9.16 2.71
N LYS A 66 20.21 -8.63 1.49
CA LYS A 66 19.75 -7.25 1.17
C LYS A 66 18.28 -7.18 0.76
N ASP A 67 17.62 -8.32 0.59
CA ASP A 67 16.24 -8.34 0.14
C ASP A 67 15.31 -7.96 1.28
N SER A 68 14.45 -6.98 1.00
CA SER A 68 13.55 -6.39 1.98
C SER A 68 12.12 -6.31 1.46
N LEU A 69 11.19 -6.43 2.42
CA LEU A 69 9.76 -6.19 2.24
C LEU A 69 9.42 -4.79 2.73
N PHE A 70 8.57 -4.12 1.97
CA PHE A 70 7.92 -2.88 2.34
C PHE A 70 6.42 -3.15 2.37
N ILE A 71 5.80 -2.93 3.50
CA ILE A 71 4.39 -3.21 3.73
C ILE A 71 3.70 -1.92 4.08
N SER A 72 2.65 -1.58 3.34
CA SER A 72 1.91 -0.33 3.48
C SER A 72 0.41 -0.57 3.40
N CYS A 73 -0.32 0.01 4.34
CA CYS A 73 -1.77 0.04 4.35
C CYS A 73 -2.26 1.42 4.79
N MET A 74 -3.39 1.87 4.23
CA MET A 74 -4.00 3.14 4.63
C MET A 74 -4.43 3.07 6.10
N GLY A 75 -4.08 4.10 6.88
CA GLY A 75 -4.37 4.15 8.32
C GLY A 75 -3.32 3.50 9.21
N PHE A 76 -2.29 2.86 8.64
CA PHE A 76 -1.21 2.22 9.38
C PHE A 76 0.16 2.83 9.05
N ASN A 77 1.10 2.66 9.96
CA ASN A 77 2.50 3.02 9.72
C ASN A 77 3.14 1.99 8.77
N GLU A 78 3.98 2.46 7.87
CA GLU A 78 4.74 1.59 6.98
C GLU A 78 5.67 0.68 7.79
N PHE A 79 5.76 -0.59 7.35
CA PHE A 79 6.65 -1.59 7.91
C PHE A 79 7.69 -1.97 6.88
N LYS A 80 8.96 -2.00 7.31
CA LYS A 80 10.08 -2.45 6.49
C LYS A 80 10.91 -3.46 7.27
N ALA A 81 11.17 -4.61 6.68
CA ALA A 81 12.07 -5.61 7.25
C ALA A 81 12.84 -6.35 6.15
N ALA A 82 14.01 -6.83 6.49
CA ALA A 82 14.72 -7.79 5.64
C ALA A 82 14.02 -9.16 5.70
N ILE A 83 13.91 -9.83 4.56
CA ILE A 83 13.17 -11.12 4.48
C ILE A 83 13.75 -12.17 5.43
N PHE A 84 15.06 -12.19 5.60
CA PHE A 84 15.72 -13.16 6.49
C PHE A 84 15.50 -12.89 7.99
N GLU A 85 15.08 -11.66 8.34
CA GLU A 85 14.77 -11.27 9.74
C GLU A 85 13.36 -11.67 10.14
N LEU A 86 12.50 -12.03 9.20
CA LEU A 86 11.14 -12.46 9.46
C LEU A 86 11.12 -13.85 10.12
N LYS A 87 11.28 -13.87 11.44
CA LYS A 87 11.28 -15.09 12.25
C LYS A 87 9.89 -15.68 12.46
N GLN A 88 8.86 -14.86 12.34
CA GLN A 88 7.47 -15.24 12.56
C GLN A 88 6.65 -15.03 11.29
N PRO A 89 5.63 -15.87 11.04
CA PRO A 89 4.75 -15.75 9.88
C PRO A 89 3.75 -14.59 9.99
N VAL A 90 3.80 -13.81 11.07
CA VAL A 90 2.87 -12.72 11.37
C VAL A 90 3.61 -11.40 11.43
N ILE A 91 3.08 -10.39 10.75
CA ILE A 91 3.61 -9.02 10.72
C ILE A 91 2.57 -8.09 11.34
N GLU A 92 2.97 -7.38 12.38
CA GLU A 92 2.11 -6.47 13.12
C GLU A 92 2.31 -5.04 12.62
N LEU A 93 1.23 -4.39 12.16
CA LEU A 93 1.23 -2.97 11.81
C LEU A 93 0.62 -2.15 12.96
N LYS A 94 1.20 -0.97 13.20
CA LYS A 94 0.67 0.00 14.17
C LYS A 94 -0.17 1.04 13.44
N GLU A 95 -1.31 1.39 14.02
CA GLU A 95 -2.14 2.46 13.51
C GLU A 95 -1.37 3.79 13.41
N LYS A 96 -1.62 4.52 12.34
CA LYS A 96 -1.09 5.85 12.11
C LYS A 96 -2.08 6.90 12.61
N ILE A 97 -1.81 7.46 13.78
CA ILE A 97 -2.63 8.53 14.34
C ILE A 97 -2.35 9.83 13.58
N ILE A 98 -3.27 10.26 12.75
CA ILE A 98 -3.24 11.57 12.11
C ILE A 98 -3.97 12.54 13.02
N LYS A 99 -3.23 13.35 13.77
CA LYS A 99 -3.83 14.47 14.52
C LYS A 99 -4.23 15.56 13.52
N LEU A 100 -5.51 15.70 13.27
CA LEU A 100 -6.05 16.83 12.55
C LEU A 100 -6.02 18.04 13.49
N ASN A 101 -5.30 19.09 13.10
CA ASN A 101 -5.39 20.35 13.79
C ASN A 101 -6.80 20.90 13.61
N SER A 102 -7.46 21.26 14.71
CA SER A 102 -8.76 21.90 14.65
C SER A 102 -8.65 23.22 13.89
N ILE A 103 -9.37 23.33 12.77
CA ILE A 103 -9.50 24.60 12.07
C ILE A 103 -10.59 25.35 12.81
N ILE A 104 -10.20 26.39 13.54
CA ILE A 104 -11.14 27.33 14.13
C ILE A 104 -11.68 28.19 12.98
N LEU A 105 -12.88 27.88 12.52
CA LEU A 105 -13.61 28.75 11.60
C LEU A 105 -14.13 29.93 12.38
N THR A 106 -13.31 30.97 12.48
CA THR A 106 -13.80 32.30 12.91
C THR A 106 -14.57 32.90 11.75
N SER A 107 -15.89 32.98 11.87
CA SER A 107 -16.70 33.79 10.98
C SER A 107 -16.42 35.26 11.28
N GLN A 108 -15.31 35.76 10.74
CA GLN A 108 -15.22 37.23 10.60
C GLN A 108 -16.24 37.61 9.54
N ASN A 109 -17.22 38.39 9.91
CA ASN A 109 -18.11 39.03 8.96
C ASN A 109 -17.29 40.06 8.15
N LEU A 110 -16.53 39.53 7.19
CA LEU A 110 -15.83 40.39 6.25
C LEU A 110 -16.88 41.07 5.37
N ASN A 111 -16.84 42.39 5.34
CA ASN A 111 -17.59 43.16 4.38
C ASN A 111 -17.20 42.73 2.93
N ALA A 112 -18.17 42.72 2.03
CA ALA A 112 -17.95 42.37 0.62
C ALA A 112 -16.76 43.09 -0.01
N TYR A 113 -16.58 44.35 0.33
CA TYR A 113 -15.43 45.18 -0.11
C TYR A 113 -14.08 44.61 0.37
N GLU A 114 -13.98 44.17 1.62
CA GLU A 114 -12.75 43.57 2.18
C GLU A 114 -12.44 42.24 1.54
N ILE A 115 -13.47 41.43 1.22
CA ILE A 115 -13.29 40.17 0.50
C ILE A 115 -12.71 40.43 -0.89
N ILE A 116 -13.30 41.37 -1.64
CA ILE A 116 -12.83 41.73 -2.99
C ILE A 116 -11.40 42.28 -2.94
N LYS A 117 -11.09 43.11 -1.96
CA LYS A 117 -9.74 43.63 -1.76
C LYS A 117 -8.72 42.52 -1.54
N LYS A 118 -9.00 41.57 -0.62
CA LYS A 118 -8.13 40.42 -0.35
C LYS A 118 -7.97 39.51 -1.56
N VAL A 119 -9.01 39.30 -2.34
CA VAL A 119 -8.95 38.54 -3.59
C VAL A 119 -7.99 39.20 -4.58
N LYS A 120 -8.13 40.52 -4.77
CA LYS A 120 -7.31 41.31 -5.70
C LYS A 120 -5.83 41.34 -5.29
N GLU A 121 -5.54 41.41 -4.00
CA GLU A 121 -4.16 41.40 -3.47
C GLU A 121 -3.48 40.02 -3.62
N ASN A 122 -4.25 38.92 -3.64
CA ASN A 122 -3.69 37.57 -3.71
C ASN A 122 -3.87 36.88 -5.07
N ILE A 123 -4.41 37.59 -6.08
CA ILE A 123 -4.73 36.94 -7.35
C ILE A 123 -3.50 36.50 -8.11
N ASP A 124 -2.45 37.32 -8.05
CA ASP A 124 -1.19 37.07 -8.78
C ASP A 124 -0.37 35.94 -8.17
N ASP A 125 -0.46 35.77 -6.85
CA ASP A 125 0.27 34.70 -6.14
C ASP A 125 -0.42 33.34 -6.19
N LYS A 126 -1.76 33.33 -6.26
CA LYS A 126 -2.54 32.09 -6.15
C LYS A 126 -3.12 31.59 -7.46
N TYR A 127 -3.15 32.41 -8.48
CA TYR A 127 -3.70 32.04 -9.79
C TYR A 127 -2.63 32.19 -10.87
N LEU A 128 -2.58 31.20 -11.76
CA LEU A 128 -1.74 31.28 -12.94
C LEU A 128 -2.32 32.34 -13.89
N THR A 129 -1.73 33.54 -13.87
CA THR A 129 -2.12 34.68 -14.75
C THR A 129 -1.50 34.59 -16.14
N GLY A 130 -0.56 33.66 -16.36
CA GLY A 130 0.10 33.43 -17.63
C GLY A 130 -0.67 32.52 -18.59
N TYR A 131 -0.17 32.42 -19.82
CA TYR A 131 -0.71 31.53 -20.85
C TYR A 131 -0.72 30.08 -20.35
N SER A 132 -1.91 29.46 -20.26
CA SER A 132 -2.07 28.06 -19.90
C SER A 132 -2.86 27.30 -20.97
N LYS A 133 -2.33 26.16 -21.44
CA LYS A 133 -3.05 25.26 -22.34
C LYS A 133 -3.81 24.26 -21.48
N LYS A 134 -5.14 24.34 -21.46
CA LYS A 134 -6.00 23.40 -20.73
C LYS A 134 -6.67 22.44 -21.70
N ARG A 135 -6.71 21.16 -21.34
CA ARG A 135 -7.43 20.11 -22.08
C ARG A 135 -8.65 19.72 -21.26
N TYR A 136 -9.83 19.86 -21.83
CA TYR A 136 -11.08 19.52 -21.18
C TYR A 136 -11.61 18.22 -21.76
N PHE A 137 -12.21 17.40 -20.93
CA PHE A 137 -13.03 16.28 -21.32
C PHE A 137 -14.46 16.60 -20.90
N MET A 138 -15.38 16.68 -21.90
CA MET A 138 -16.80 16.89 -21.64
C MET A 138 -17.55 15.62 -22.07
N ARG A 139 -18.37 15.10 -21.18
CA ARG A 139 -19.28 13.98 -21.45
C ARG A 139 -20.71 14.47 -21.33
N GLU A 140 -21.42 14.50 -22.46
CA GLU A 140 -22.85 14.79 -22.52
C GLU A 140 -23.63 13.48 -22.62
N SER A 141 -24.71 13.33 -21.83
CA SER A 141 -25.65 12.23 -21.93
C SER A 141 -27.03 12.78 -22.22
N PHE A 142 -27.58 12.41 -23.37
CA PHE A 142 -28.94 12.77 -23.75
C PHE A 142 -29.87 11.62 -23.36
N PHE A 143 -30.91 11.93 -22.59
CA PHE A 143 -32.00 11.03 -22.33
C PHE A 143 -33.16 11.45 -23.26
N GLN A 144 -33.49 10.59 -24.24
CA GLN A 144 -34.76 10.72 -24.99
C GLN A 144 -35.89 10.18 -24.10
N LYS A 145 -36.93 11.00 -23.93
CA LYS A 145 -38.20 10.59 -23.31
C LYS A 145 -39.07 9.88 -24.36
#